data_22d51218168c672157afeff8630cfb62
#
_entry.id   22d51218168c672157afeff8630cfb62
#
_cell.length_a   1.000
_cell.length_b   1.000
_cell.length_c   1.000
_cell.angle_alpha   90.00
_cell.angle_beta   90.00
_cell.angle_gamma   90.00
#
_symmetry.space_group_name_H-M   'P 1'
#
loop_
_entity.id
_entity.type
_entity.pdbx_description
1 polymer ?
#
loop_
_entity_poly.entity_id
_entity_poly.type
_entity_poly.pdbx_seq_one_letter_code
_entity_poly.pdbx_strand_id
1 'polypeptide(L)'
;MRAIRLAAALAVLLAACQSAPPDFAEFSSPQSPVNVATHIAENVGACWFGGERSAFAEYSYAPELNSYSNRPRVLIVPKAEPHGLPKLVIEASAASRGSSVKLFGPMMAGPEAQAISRDVARWVGGATGCG
;
A
#
# COMPACT_ATOMS: atom_id res chain seq x y z
N MET A 1 55.36 -17.67 -40.34
CA MET A 1 54.38 -16.59 -40.13
C MET A 1 53.24 -17.13 -39.28
N ARG A 2 53.18 -16.74 -38.03
CA ARG A 2 52.16 -17.20 -37.10
C ARG A 2 51.20 -16.07 -36.85
N ALA A 3 49.96 -16.23 -37.31
CA ALA A 3 48.87 -15.27 -37.05
C ALA A 3 48.33 -15.50 -35.64
N ILE A 4 48.54 -14.55 -34.75
CA ILE A 4 47.94 -14.53 -33.41
C ILE A 4 46.52 -14.00 -33.54
N ARG A 5 45.53 -14.86 -33.36
CA ARG A 5 44.14 -14.45 -33.25
C ARG A 5 43.86 -14.02 -31.80
N LEU A 6 43.75 -12.71 -31.57
CA LEU A 6 43.21 -12.16 -30.33
C LEU A 6 41.69 -12.33 -30.35
N ALA A 7 41.19 -13.22 -29.53
CA ALA A 7 39.75 -13.31 -29.23
C ALA A 7 39.48 -12.29 -28.11
N ALA A 8 38.84 -11.19 -28.50
CA ALA A 8 38.32 -10.22 -27.56
C ALA A 8 37.00 -10.79 -26.97
N ALA A 9 37.07 -11.25 -25.73
CA ALA A 9 35.88 -11.63 -24.96
C ALA A 9 35.16 -10.36 -24.51
N LEU A 10 34.04 -10.05 -25.14
CA LEU A 10 33.14 -8.95 -24.77
C LEU A 10 32.32 -9.43 -23.59
N ALA A 11 32.72 -9.10 -22.37
CA ALA A 11 31.90 -9.31 -21.18
C ALA A 11 30.80 -8.30 -21.16
N VAL A 12 29.60 -8.73 -21.54
CA VAL A 12 28.36 -7.93 -21.38
C VAL A 12 27.98 -7.97 -19.90
N LEU A 13 28.32 -6.92 -19.19
CA LEU A 13 27.77 -6.64 -17.85
C LEU A 13 26.30 -6.28 -18.00
N LEU A 14 25.41 -7.27 -17.79
CA LEU A 14 24.01 -7.02 -17.53
C LEU A 14 23.90 -6.35 -16.16
N ALA A 15 23.87 -5.01 -16.17
CA ALA A 15 23.45 -4.27 -15.02
C ALA A 15 21.94 -4.54 -14.84
N ALA A 16 21.62 -5.47 -13.93
CA ALA A 16 20.26 -5.65 -13.47
C ALA A 16 19.85 -4.35 -12.77
N CYS A 17 19.03 -3.54 -13.42
CA CYS A 17 18.34 -2.44 -12.79
C CYS A 17 17.39 -3.03 -11.74
N GLN A 18 17.85 -3.13 -10.49
CA GLN A 18 16.99 -3.40 -9.38
C GLN A 18 16.21 -2.12 -9.11
N SER A 19 14.98 -2.06 -9.65
CA SER A 19 14.01 -1.02 -9.29
C SER A 19 13.75 -1.15 -7.79
N ALA A 20 13.95 -0.07 -7.02
CA ALA A 20 13.46 -0.02 -5.65
C ALA A 20 11.95 -0.33 -5.64
N PRO A 21 11.41 -1.10 -4.65
CA PRO A 21 9.98 -1.31 -4.56
C PRO A 21 9.29 0.06 -4.51
N PRO A 22 8.16 0.25 -5.24
CA PRO A 22 7.46 1.53 -5.24
C PRO A 22 6.97 1.86 -3.83
N ASP A 23 7.06 3.14 -3.44
CA ASP A 23 6.58 3.66 -2.16
C ASP A 23 5.04 3.70 -2.09
N PHE A 24 4.39 2.91 -2.90
CA PHE A 24 2.94 2.77 -2.95
C PHE A 24 2.55 1.37 -3.42
N ALA A 25 1.31 0.98 -3.13
CA ALA A 25 0.68 -0.21 -3.71
C ALA A 25 -0.68 0.18 -4.30
N GLU A 26 -1.15 -0.59 -5.27
CA GLU A 26 -2.43 -0.37 -5.92
C GLU A 26 -3.13 -1.70 -6.18
N PHE A 27 -4.42 -1.76 -5.87
CA PHE A 27 -5.26 -2.95 -6.02
C PHE A 27 -6.58 -2.58 -6.70
N SER A 28 -7.16 -3.52 -7.43
CA SER A 28 -8.48 -3.37 -8.05
C SER A 28 -9.55 -4.11 -7.26
N SER A 29 -10.73 -3.51 -7.14
CA SER A 29 -11.90 -4.10 -6.52
C SER A 29 -13.11 -4.01 -7.46
N PRO A 30 -14.00 -5.02 -7.51
CA PRO A 30 -15.26 -4.92 -8.23
C PRO A 30 -16.30 -4.06 -7.50
N GLN A 31 -16.07 -3.70 -6.23
CA GLN A 31 -16.98 -2.91 -5.42
C GLN A 31 -16.87 -1.42 -5.72
N SER A 32 -17.89 -0.65 -5.34
CA SER A 32 -17.83 0.81 -5.38
C SER A 32 -16.75 1.36 -4.44
N PRO A 33 -16.22 2.56 -4.69
CA PRO A 33 -15.22 3.16 -3.81
C PRO A 33 -15.65 3.22 -2.34
N VAL A 34 -16.88 3.62 -2.05
CA VAL A 34 -17.39 3.72 -0.68
C VAL A 34 -17.47 2.33 -0.03
N ASN A 35 -17.96 1.33 -0.75
CA ASN A 35 -18.10 -0.02 -0.18
C ASN A 35 -16.74 -0.65 0.15
N VAL A 36 -15.78 -0.60 -0.77
CA VAL A 36 -14.45 -1.15 -0.52
C VAL A 36 -13.72 -0.38 0.59
N ALA A 37 -13.83 0.95 0.63
CA ALA A 37 -13.22 1.76 1.68
C ALA A 37 -13.85 1.50 3.05
N THR A 38 -15.16 1.32 3.12
CA THR A 38 -15.86 0.95 4.36
C THR A 38 -15.38 -0.41 4.87
N HIS A 39 -15.32 -1.40 3.99
CA HIS A 39 -14.82 -2.73 4.34
C HIS A 39 -13.38 -2.70 4.85
N ILE A 40 -12.52 -1.92 4.19
CA ILE A 40 -11.14 -1.72 4.64
C ILE A 40 -11.10 -1.05 6.01
N ALA A 41 -11.88 0.03 6.22
CA ALA A 41 -11.91 0.75 7.49
C ALA A 41 -12.32 -0.13 8.67
N GLU A 42 -13.32 -0.98 8.48
CA GLU A 42 -13.75 -1.95 9.50
C GLU A 42 -12.64 -2.94 9.86
N ASN A 43 -11.93 -3.46 8.88
CA ASN A 43 -10.84 -4.40 9.10
C ASN A 43 -9.57 -3.73 9.66
N VAL A 44 -9.26 -2.51 9.26
CA VAL A 44 -8.21 -1.70 9.88
C VAL A 44 -8.50 -1.53 11.37
N GLY A 45 -9.72 -1.12 11.72
CA GLY A 45 -10.13 -0.97 13.12
C GLY A 45 -9.99 -2.26 13.91
N ALA A 46 -10.47 -3.37 13.36
CA ALA A 46 -10.44 -4.67 14.04
C ALA A 46 -9.03 -5.27 14.15
N CYS A 47 -8.21 -5.15 13.10
CA CYS A 47 -6.94 -5.88 12.98
C CYS A 47 -5.72 -5.07 13.39
N TRP A 48 -5.68 -3.79 13.06
CA TRP A 48 -4.52 -2.96 13.37
C TRP A 48 -4.68 -2.20 14.70
N PHE A 49 -5.89 -1.91 15.10
CA PHE A 49 -6.19 -1.10 16.28
C PHE A 49 -7.04 -1.82 17.34
N GLY A 50 -7.66 -2.93 17.00
CA GLY A 50 -8.47 -3.73 17.92
C GLY A 50 -7.70 -4.81 18.70
N GLY A 51 -6.43 -5.03 18.36
CA GLY A 51 -5.54 -6.00 18.98
C GLY A 51 -4.25 -5.38 19.50
N GLU A 52 -3.33 -6.22 19.94
CA GLU A 52 -2.01 -5.81 20.45
C GLU A 52 -0.97 -5.65 19.32
N ARG A 53 -1.34 -5.00 18.23
CA ARG A 53 -0.38 -4.72 17.16
C ARG A 53 0.51 -3.54 17.54
N SER A 54 1.72 -3.84 18.01
CA SER A 54 2.72 -2.85 18.43
C SER A 54 3.13 -1.89 17.31
N ALA A 55 3.06 -2.33 16.04
CA ALA A 55 3.37 -1.50 14.88
C ALA A 55 2.49 -0.25 14.76
N PHE A 56 1.26 -0.30 15.28
CA PHE A 56 0.31 0.82 15.21
C PHE A 56 0.04 1.47 16.57
N ALA A 57 0.79 1.10 17.61
CA ALA A 57 0.54 1.56 18.98
C ALA A 57 0.61 3.11 19.13
N GLU A 58 1.46 3.77 18.35
CA GLU A 58 1.65 5.22 18.38
C GLU A 58 0.77 5.98 17.39
N TYR A 59 -0.12 5.26 16.71
CA TYR A 59 -0.99 5.81 15.68
C TYR A 59 -2.46 5.69 16.07
N SER A 60 -3.28 6.44 15.35
CA SER A 60 -4.72 6.26 15.31
C SER A 60 -5.17 6.25 13.84
N TYR A 61 -6.39 5.81 13.58
CA TYR A 61 -6.94 5.82 12.24
C TYR A 61 -8.14 6.75 12.16
N ALA A 62 -8.29 7.39 11.01
CA ALA A 62 -9.37 8.33 10.72
C ALA A 62 -10.02 7.93 9.39
N PRO A 63 -11.17 7.25 9.39
CA PRO A 63 -11.90 6.97 8.17
C PRO A 63 -12.62 8.25 7.68
N GLU A 64 -12.37 8.60 6.43
CA GLU A 64 -13.02 9.69 5.72
C GLU A 64 -13.82 9.12 4.55
N LEU A 65 -14.97 8.52 4.84
CA LEU A 65 -15.75 7.75 3.88
C LEU A 65 -16.71 8.63 3.05
N ASN A 66 -17.08 9.80 3.56
CA ASN A 66 -17.98 10.76 2.91
C ASN A 66 -17.17 11.94 2.38
N SER A 67 -16.41 11.71 1.31
CA SER A 67 -15.59 12.74 0.70
C SER A 67 -16.32 13.44 -0.46
N TYR A 68 -16.25 14.77 -0.49
CA TYR A 68 -16.76 15.58 -1.62
C TYR A 68 -16.07 15.26 -2.94
N SER A 69 -14.83 14.72 -2.88
CA SER A 69 -14.07 14.34 -4.07
C SER A 69 -14.40 12.95 -4.61
N ASN A 70 -15.37 12.23 -4.04
CA ASN A 70 -15.66 10.83 -4.34
C ASN A 70 -14.45 9.88 -4.18
N ARG A 71 -13.54 10.23 -3.27
CA ARG A 71 -12.36 9.46 -2.94
C ARG A 71 -12.34 9.13 -1.45
N PRO A 72 -13.17 8.17 -1.01
CA PRO A 72 -13.16 7.74 0.39
C PRO A 72 -11.79 7.16 0.72
N ARG A 73 -11.34 7.45 1.95
CA ARG A 73 -10.01 7.05 2.40
C ARG A 73 -9.98 6.73 3.88
N VAL A 74 -8.97 5.98 4.26
CA VAL A 74 -8.61 5.71 5.65
C VAL A 74 -7.23 6.28 5.88
N LEU A 75 -7.09 7.14 6.87
CA LEU A 75 -5.82 7.78 7.24
C LEU A 75 -5.26 7.12 8.50
N ILE A 76 -3.96 6.87 8.50
CA ILE A 76 -3.22 6.50 9.71
C ILE A 76 -2.36 7.70 10.10
N VAL A 77 -2.63 8.24 11.29
CA VAL A 77 -2.00 9.47 11.76
C VAL A 77 -1.32 9.24 13.12
N PRO A 78 -0.22 9.93 13.43
CA PRO A 78 0.39 9.85 14.75
C PRO A 78 -0.56 10.36 15.84
N LYS A 79 -0.65 9.68 16.96
CA LYS A 79 -1.42 10.16 18.13
C LYS A 79 -0.95 11.52 18.62
N ALA A 80 0.35 11.78 18.53
CA ALA A 80 0.95 13.05 18.94
C ALA A 80 0.60 14.22 18.01
N GLU A 81 0.23 13.93 16.76
CA GLU A 81 -0.10 14.94 15.73
C GLU A 81 -1.35 14.50 14.95
N PRO A 82 -2.53 14.47 15.60
CA PRO A 82 -3.75 13.94 14.96
C PRO A 82 -4.24 14.77 13.77
N HIS A 83 -3.82 16.02 13.67
CA HIS A 83 -4.11 16.91 12.53
C HIS A 83 -2.91 17.11 11.60
N GLY A 84 -1.83 16.37 11.83
CA GLY A 84 -0.65 16.38 10.98
C GLY A 84 -0.82 15.56 9.71
N LEU A 85 0.27 15.46 8.94
CA LEU A 85 0.28 14.64 7.73
C LEU A 85 0.13 13.16 8.07
N PRO A 86 -0.76 12.44 7.36
CA PRO A 86 -0.89 11.00 7.53
C PRO A 86 0.42 10.28 7.21
N LYS A 87 0.69 9.20 7.93
CA LYS A 87 1.82 8.30 7.65
C LYS A 87 1.44 7.18 6.67
N LEU A 88 0.14 6.91 6.55
CA LEU A 88 -0.42 6.02 5.54
C LEU A 88 -1.77 6.56 5.11
N VAL A 89 -2.03 6.53 3.81
CA VAL A 89 -3.32 6.80 3.20
C VAL A 89 -3.75 5.58 2.40
N ILE A 90 -4.94 5.11 2.66
CA ILE A 90 -5.61 4.07 1.86
C ILE A 90 -6.78 4.75 1.18
N GLU A 91 -6.69 4.98 -0.12
CA GLU A 91 -7.68 5.76 -0.88
C GLU A 91 -8.32 4.91 -1.97
N ALA A 92 -9.63 4.92 -2.01
CA ALA A 92 -10.40 4.30 -3.09
C ALA A 92 -10.92 5.35 -4.07
N SER A 93 -10.86 5.05 -5.35
CA SER A 93 -11.38 5.90 -6.41
C SER A 93 -12.10 5.06 -7.46
N ALA A 94 -13.03 5.67 -8.19
CA ALA A 94 -13.74 4.99 -9.26
C ALA A 94 -12.78 4.58 -10.38
N ALA A 95 -12.94 3.36 -10.85
CA ALA A 95 -12.27 2.82 -12.03
C ALA A 95 -13.32 2.50 -13.10
N SER A 96 -12.88 2.08 -14.29
CA SER A 96 -13.79 1.68 -15.37
C SER A 96 -14.75 0.55 -14.95
N ARG A 97 -14.31 -0.31 -14.04
CA ARG A 97 -15.13 -1.35 -13.40
C ARG A 97 -14.78 -1.40 -11.91
N GLY A 98 -15.71 -0.97 -11.05
CA GLY A 98 -15.48 -0.95 -9.61
C GLY A 98 -14.55 0.18 -9.18
N SER A 99 -13.49 -0.15 -8.48
CA SER A 99 -12.59 0.80 -7.85
C SER A 99 -11.11 0.42 -7.98
N SER A 100 -10.27 1.45 -7.89
CA SER A 100 -8.84 1.32 -7.62
C SER A 100 -8.58 1.75 -6.18
N VAL A 101 -7.82 0.96 -5.43
CA VAL A 101 -7.39 1.25 -4.07
C VAL A 101 -5.90 1.48 -4.05
N LYS A 102 -5.48 2.68 -3.64
CA LYS A 102 -4.06 3.07 -3.54
C LYS A 102 -3.64 3.21 -2.09
N LEU A 103 -2.46 2.70 -1.79
CA LEU A 103 -1.78 2.85 -0.52
C LEU A 103 -0.54 3.68 -0.73
N PHE A 104 -0.40 4.77 0.01
CA PHE A 104 0.77 5.63 -0.08
C PHE A 104 1.04 6.34 1.25
N GLY A 105 2.22 6.90 1.37
CA GLY A 105 2.70 7.59 2.55
C GLY A 105 4.00 6.98 3.10
N PRO A 106 4.64 7.62 4.09
CA PRO A 106 5.92 7.17 4.64
C PRO A 106 5.98 5.72 5.12
N MET A 107 4.86 5.17 5.62
CA MET A 107 4.81 3.77 6.06
C MET A 107 5.00 2.78 4.92
N MET A 108 4.73 3.19 3.67
CA MET A 108 4.94 2.33 2.50
C MET A 108 6.41 2.23 2.08
N ALA A 109 7.28 3.08 2.60
CA ALA A 109 8.73 2.98 2.45
C ALA A 109 9.40 2.31 3.67
N GLY A 110 8.64 1.99 4.70
CA GLY A 110 9.13 1.42 5.95
C GLY A 110 9.03 -0.11 6.04
N PRO A 111 9.45 -0.69 7.18
CA PRO A 111 9.49 -2.14 7.37
C PRO A 111 8.10 -2.79 7.38
N GLU A 112 7.04 -2.03 7.65
CA GLU A 112 5.66 -2.54 7.72
C GLU A 112 4.98 -2.60 6.33
N ALA A 113 5.59 -2.06 5.28
CA ALA A 113 4.96 -1.90 3.98
C ALA A 113 4.42 -3.22 3.39
N GLN A 114 5.16 -4.31 3.50
CA GLN A 114 4.73 -5.61 2.97
C GLN A 114 3.54 -6.18 3.74
N ALA A 115 3.55 -6.07 5.07
CA ALA A 115 2.44 -6.54 5.91
C ALA A 115 1.18 -5.71 5.66
N ILE A 116 1.30 -4.40 5.55
CA ILE A 116 0.23 -3.48 5.20
C ILE A 116 -0.37 -3.85 3.84
N SER A 117 0.46 -4.00 2.82
CA SER A 117 0.02 -4.33 1.45
C SER A 117 -0.70 -5.67 1.42
N ARG A 118 -0.22 -6.66 2.13
CA ARG A 118 -0.81 -8.00 2.20
C ARG A 118 -2.18 -7.98 2.85
N ASP A 119 -2.33 -7.28 3.97
CA ASP A 119 -3.61 -7.15 4.66
C ASP A 119 -4.63 -6.44 3.78
N VAL A 120 -4.27 -5.29 3.22
CA VAL A 120 -5.19 -4.52 2.38
C VAL A 120 -5.53 -5.27 1.09
N ALA A 121 -4.60 -5.98 0.46
CA ALA A 121 -4.88 -6.79 -0.71
C ALA A 121 -5.95 -7.87 -0.43
N ARG A 122 -5.88 -8.52 0.74
CA ARG A 122 -6.88 -9.50 1.15
C ARG A 122 -8.26 -8.86 1.33
N TRP A 123 -8.32 -7.71 2.00
CA TRP A 123 -9.59 -6.99 2.23
C TRP A 123 -10.19 -6.44 0.94
N VAL A 124 -9.36 -5.92 0.03
CA VAL A 124 -9.79 -5.50 -1.31
C VAL A 124 -10.36 -6.66 -2.11
N GLY A 125 -9.82 -7.85 -1.94
CA GLY A 125 -10.32 -9.09 -2.53
C GLY A 125 -11.58 -9.66 -1.88
N GLY A 126 -12.10 -9.01 -0.82
CA GLY A 126 -13.32 -9.40 -0.12
C GLY A 126 -13.10 -10.21 1.14
N ALA A 127 -11.87 -10.55 1.50
CA ALA A 127 -11.60 -11.24 2.76
C ALA A 127 -11.91 -10.33 3.95
N THR A 128 -12.31 -10.95 5.05
CA THR A 128 -12.56 -10.29 6.34
C THR A 128 -11.63 -10.86 7.39
N GLY A 129 -11.24 -10.02 8.35
CA GLY A 129 -10.44 -10.43 9.49
C GLY A 129 -8.95 -10.30 9.29
N CYS A 130 -8.22 -10.73 10.30
CA CYS A 130 -6.79 -10.55 10.42
C CYS A 130 -6.07 -11.80 9.93
N GLY A 131 -5.07 -11.61 9.10
CA GLY A 131 -4.30 -12.71 8.49
C GLY A 131 -3.14 -13.20 9.36
#